data_566be43b600c086b3ccbe6ff546759ca
#
_entry.id   566be43b600c086b3ccbe6ff546759ca
#
_cell.length_a   1.000
_cell.length_b   1.000
_cell.length_c   1.000
_cell.angle_alpha   90.00
_cell.angle_beta   90.00
_cell.angle_gamma   90.00
#
_symmetry.space_group_name_H-M   'P 1'
#
loop_
_entity.id
_entity.type
_entity.pdbx_description
1 polymer ?
#
loop_
_entity_poly.entity_id
_entity_poly.type
_entity_poly.pdbx_seq_one_letter_code
_entity_poly.pdbx_strand_id
1 'polypeptide(L)'
;HIVEPGLQDAMTKAMNTGRLHFTTKPEPADVFIICVQTPYRETEDHKRVSDMRFVEAAAKEVGTVLQAGNLCVLESTSPPYSTRMVERIVSETSGLAPEQFMTANCPERIIPGRMLIELRENDRIIGSNRPESAAYAKQIYEKVVTGGTIRLTDDLTAEMCKLTENTFRDINIAYANELSKVCDRLGIDVFKLIELANCHPRVNVHTPGVGVGGHCIAVDPWFIHEKFEDITPLIYEAR
;
A
#
# COMPACT_ATOMS: atom_id res chain seq x y z
N HIS A 1 19.41 6.68 -2.49
CA HIS A 1 19.42 6.21 -3.89
C HIS A 1 18.86 4.80 -3.94
N ILE A 2 17.67 4.64 -4.51
CA ILE A 2 17.11 3.33 -4.84
C ILE A 2 17.78 2.90 -6.15
N VAL A 3 18.54 1.80 -6.10
CA VAL A 3 19.11 1.18 -7.30
C VAL A 3 18.10 0.14 -7.78
N GLU A 4 17.38 0.47 -8.86
CA GLU A 4 16.38 -0.42 -9.45
C GLU A 4 16.82 -0.81 -10.87
N PRO A 5 16.99 -2.11 -11.16
CA PRO A 5 17.41 -2.56 -12.48
C PRO A 5 16.46 -2.07 -13.59
N GLY A 6 17.02 -1.41 -14.61
CA GLY A 6 16.28 -0.91 -15.78
C GLY A 6 15.47 0.38 -15.57
N LEU A 7 15.33 0.90 -14.34
CA LEU A 7 14.57 2.12 -14.09
C LEU A 7 15.18 3.34 -14.78
N GLN A 8 16.51 3.50 -14.70
CA GLN A 8 17.22 4.61 -15.34
C GLN A 8 16.98 4.62 -16.86
N ASP A 9 17.04 3.45 -17.50
CA ASP A 9 16.80 3.33 -18.94
C ASP A 9 15.36 3.64 -19.31
N ALA A 10 14.41 3.15 -18.50
CA ALA A 10 12.98 3.43 -18.70
C ALA A 10 12.69 4.93 -18.58
N MET A 11 13.24 5.60 -17.55
CA MET A 11 13.10 7.04 -17.36
C MET A 11 13.74 7.82 -18.52
N THR A 12 14.95 7.46 -18.94
CA THR A 12 15.63 8.11 -20.05
C THR A 12 14.82 8.00 -21.35
N LYS A 13 14.29 6.80 -21.64
CA LYS A 13 13.41 6.61 -22.79
C LYS A 13 12.15 7.48 -22.71
N ALA A 14 11.49 7.51 -21.55
CA ALA A 14 10.28 8.31 -21.34
C ALA A 14 10.57 9.82 -21.53
N MET A 15 11.66 10.33 -20.95
CA MET A 15 12.09 11.73 -21.11
C MET A 15 12.37 12.08 -22.58
N ASN A 16 13.03 11.20 -23.33
CA ASN A 16 13.33 11.41 -24.75
C ASN A 16 12.07 11.47 -25.65
N THR A 17 10.93 10.99 -25.17
CA THR A 17 9.65 11.15 -25.89
C THR A 17 9.07 12.57 -25.77
N GLY A 18 9.60 13.40 -24.86
CA GLY A 18 9.02 14.70 -24.52
C GLY A 18 7.67 14.62 -23.79
N ARG A 19 7.24 13.42 -23.37
CA ARG A 19 5.95 13.18 -22.68
C ARG A 19 6.06 13.07 -21.16
N LEU A 20 7.28 12.98 -20.62
CA LEU A 20 7.54 12.95 -19.19
C LEU A 20 8.04 14.32 -18.73
N HIS A 21 7.29 14.95 -17.83
CA HIS A 21 7.62 16.24 -17.25
C HIS A 21 7.66 16.10 -15.71
N PHE A 22 8.54 16.86 -15.09
CA PHE A 22 8.62 16.96 -13.61
C PHE A 22 8.16 18.36 -13.21
N THR A 23 7.18 18.42 -12.34
CA THR A 23 6.65 19.67 -11.82
C THR A 23 6.58 19.62 -10.28
N THR A 24 6.50 20.79 -9.67
CA THR A 24 6.28 20.94 -8.22
C THR A 24 4.82 21.19 -7.86
N LYS A 25 3.96 21.29 -8.87
CA LYS A 25 2.52 21.49 -8.72
C LYS A 25 1.79 20.61 -9.72
N PRO A 26 0.61 20.07 -9.37
CA PRO A 26 -0.18 19.30 -10.32
C PRO A 26 -0.68 20.21 -11.46
N GLU A 27 -0.86 19.60 -12.62
CA GLU A 27 -1.46 20.21 -13.80
C GLU A 27 -2.76 19.48 -14.13
N PRO A 28 -3.70 20.09 -14.88
CA PRO A 28 -4.90 19.40 -15.33
C PRO A 28 -4.56 18.11 -16.08
N ALA A 29 -5.22 17.02 -15.69
CA ALA A 29 -5.00 15.67 -16.25
C ALA A 29 -6.28 14.84 -16.16
N ASP A 30 -6.37 13.79 -16.97
CA ASP A 30 -7.49 12.85 -16.91
C ASP A 30 -7.39 11.90 -15.69
N VAL A 31 -6.16 11.60 -15.26
CA VAL A 31 -5.87 10.68 -14.16
C VAL A 31 -4.83 11.26 -13.22
N PHE A 32 -5.13 11.26 -11.94
CA PHE A 32 -4.22 11.62 -10.85
C PHE A 32 -3.94 10.39 -10.01
N ILE A 33 -2.67 10.15 -9.66
CA ILE A 33 -2.26 9.04 -8.81
C ILE A 33 -1.52 9.62 -7.60
N ILE A 34 -2.03 9.38 -6.40
CA ILE A 34 -1.43 9.81 -5.13
C ILE A 34 -0.55 8.69 -4.60
N CYS A 35 0.78 8.90 -4.65
CA CYS A 35 1.83 7.96 -4.23
C CYS A 35 2.76 8.60 -3.19
N VAL A 36 2.21 9.26 -2.19
CA VAL A 36 2.98 9.94 -1.15
C VAL A 36 3.24 9.00 0.03
N GLN A 37 4.22 9.35 0.86
CA GLN A 37 4.52 8.59 2.08
C GLN A 37 3.37 8.66 3.09
N THR A 38 3.20 7.58 3.86
CA THR A 38 2.22 7.44 4.94
C THR A 38 2.91 6.88 6.19
N PRO A 39 3.74 7.69 6.89
CA PRO A 39 4.39 7.24 8.11
C PRO A 39 3.39 7.17 9.27
N TYR A 40 3.81 6.60 10.39
CA TYR A 40 3.13 6.82 11.66
C TYR A 40 3.78 7.98 12.42
N ARG A 41 3.05 8.55 13.35
CA ARG A 41 3.56 9.48 14.37
C ARG A 41 3.21 8.95 15.76
N GLU A 42 4.01 9.27 16.74
CA GLU A 42 3.68 9.00 18.14
C GLU A 42 2.86 10.16 18.71
N THR A 43 1.82 9.81 19.45
CA THR A 43 1.01 10.75 20.22
C THR A 43 1.64 11.01 21.58
N GLU A 44 1.13 11.98 22.35
CA GLU A 44 1.62 12.30 23.69
C GLU A 44 1.48 11.13 24.68
N ASP A 45 0.53 10.26 24.48
CA ASP A 45 0.29 9.02 25.25
C ASP A 45 1.05 7.80 24.65
N HIS A 46 2.08 8.06 23.84
CA HIS A 46 2.94 7.05 23.21
C HIS A 46 2.23 6.05 22.26
N LYS A 47 1.05 6.38 21.80
CA LYS A 47 0.39 5.59 20.75
C LYS A 47 0.94 5.92 19.37
N ARG A 48 0.99 4.93 18.52
CA ARG A 48 1.36 5.07 17.11
C ARG A 48 0.12 5.18 16.26
N VAL A 49 -0.03 6.33 15.61
CA VAL A 49 -1.16 6.63 14.72
C VAL A 49 -0.67 7.04 13.35
N SER A 50 -1.46 6.81 12.33
CA SER A 50 -1.14 7.18 10.96
C SER A 50 -0.95 8.70 10.79
N ASP A 51 0.03 9.10 9.99
CA ASP A 51 0.24 10.48 9.60
C ASP A 51 -0.25 10.70 8.16
N MET A 52 -1.50 11.08 8.03
CA MET A 52 -2.15 11.28 6.74
C MET A 52 -1.97 12.66 6.13
N ARG A 53 -1.21 13.57 6.77
CA ARG A 53 -1.03 14.95 6.29
C ARG A 53 -0.51 15.03 4.85
N PHE A 54 0.34 14.09 4.44
CA PHE A 54 0.88 14.07 3.07
C PHE A 54 -0.19 13.70 2.05
N VAL A 55 -1.04 12.73 2.37
CA VAL A 55 -2.18 12.32 1.50
C VAL A 55 -3.21 13.45 1.43
N GLU A 56 -3.54 14.07 2.58
CA GLU A 56 -4.45 15.21 2.64
C GLU A 56 -3.94 16.40 1.81
N ALA A 57 -2.64 16.70 1.92
CA ALA A 57 -2.03 17.77 1.13
C ALA A 57 -2.07 17.46 -0.37
N ALA A 58 -1.72 16.23 -0.77
CA ALA A 58 -1.78 15.80 -2.17
C ALA A 58 -3.21 15.85 -2.72
N ALA A 59 -4.19 15.39 -1.94
CA ALA A 59 -5.61 15.44 -2.32
C ALA A 59 -6.09 16.88 -2.51
N LYS A 60 -5.69 17.81 -1.65
CA LYS A 60 -5.99 19.25 -1.81
C LYS A 60 -5.38 19.80 -3.09
N GLU A 61 -4.10 19.52 -3.35
CA GLU A 61 -3.45 19.98 -4.58
C GLU A 61 -4.13 19.42 -5.83
N VAL A 62 -4.48 18.13 -5.85
CA VAL A 62 -5.26 17.51 -6.94
C VAL A 62 -6.59 18.22 -7.11
N GLY A 63 -7.32 18.50 -6.03
CA GLY A 63 -8.61 19.20 -6.07
C GLY A 63 -8.55 20.58 -6.71
N THR A 64 -7.39 21.26 -6.70
CA THR A 64 -7.25 22.59 -7.36
C THR A 64 -7.27 22.53 -8.88
N VAL A 65 -7.01 21.37 -9.48
CA VAL A 65 -6.89 21.22 -10.96
C VAL A 65 -7.79 20.13 -11.55
N LEU A 66 -8.37 19.27 -10.70
CA LEU A 66 -9.25 18.19 -11.11
C LEU A 66 -10.55 18.72 -11.73
N GLN A 67 -10.98 18.10 -12.81
CA GLN A 67 -12.19 18.43 -13.54
C GLN A 67 -13.20 17.30 -13.52
N ALA A 68 -14.44 17.60 -13.88
CA ALA A 68 -15.49 16.60 -14.02
C ALA A 68 -15.07 15.49 -15.01
N GLY A 69 -15.30 14.22 -14.62
CA GLY A 69 -14.91 13.05 -15.41
C GLY A 69 -13.49 12.55 -15.15
N ASN A 70 -12.65 13.27 -14.39
CA ASN A 70 -11.30 12.80 -14.07
C ASN A 70 -11.32 11.70 -13.01
N LEU A 71 -10.23 10.92 -12.96
CA LEU A 71 -10.00 9.87 -11.97
C LEU A 71 -8.89 10.27 -10.99
N CYS A 72 -9.12 10.14 -9.69
CA CYS A 72 -8.11 10.21 -8.64
C CYS A 72 -7.91 8.83 -8.00
N VAL A 73 -6.70 8.29 -8.07
CA VAL A 73 -6.32 7.00 -7.47
C VAL A 73 -5.45 7.22 -6.26
N LEU A 74 -5.77 6.60 -5.14
CA LEU A 74 -4.90 6.49 -3.98
C LEU A 74 -4.11 5.17 -4.07
N GLU A 75 -2.80 5.26 -4.35
CA GLU A 75 -1.88 4.12 -4.31
C GLU A 75 -1.15 3.99 -2.96
N SER A 76 -0.99 5.10 -2.24
CA SER A 76 -0.37 5.07 -0.91
C SER A 76 -1.09 4.11 0.02
N THR A 77 -0.33 3.22 0.69
CA THR A 77 -0.89 2.37 1.75
C THR A 77 -1.43 3.24 2.88
N SER A 78 -2.68 3.04 3.26
CA SER A 78 -3.40 3.97 4.12
C SER A 78 -4.36 3.25 5.05
N PRO A 79 -4.74 3.85 6.20
CA PRO A 79 -5.77 3.31 7.07
C PRO A 79 -7.12 3.14 6.36
N PRO A 80 -8.01 2.27 6.90
CA PRO A 80 -9.37 2.14 6.40
C PRO A 80 -10.09 3.49 6.29
N TYR A 81 -10.87 3.69 5.21
CA TYR A 81 -11.62 4.89 4.84
C TYR A 81 -10.78 6.04 4.24
N SER A 82 -9.51 5.84 3.92
CA SER A 82 -8.64 6.88 3.35
C SER A 82 -9.06 7.29 1.94
N THR A 83 -9.56 6.36 1.13
CA THR A 83 -10.07 6.67 -0.22
C THR A 83 -11.27 7.61 -0.17
N ARG A 84 -12.18 7.39 0.78
CA ARG A 84 -13.33 8.29 1.02
C ARG A 84 -12.91 9.64 1.58
N MET A 85 -11.85 9.67 2.39
CA MET A 85 -11.25 10.92 2.84
C MET A 85 -10.68 11.72 1.66
N VAL A 86 -9.95 11.08 0.75
CA VAL A 86 -9.44 11.70 -0.49
C VAL A 86 -10.59 12.24 -1.33
N GLU A 87 -11.63 11.44 -1.58
CA GLU A 87 -12.82 11.86 -2.33
C GLU A 87 -13.45 13.12 -1.73
N ARG A 88 -13.64 13.15 -0.41
CA ARG A 88 -14.19 14.31 0.30
C ARG A 88 -13.31 15.56 0.13
N ILE A 89 -12.00 15.44 0.34
CA ILE A 89 -11.05 16.57 0.22
C ILE A 89 -11.02 17.11 -1.20
N VAL A 90 -10.97 16.23 -2.20
CA VAL A 90 -11.01 16.62 -3.62
C VAL A 90 -12.33 17.33 -3.95
N SER A 91 -13.47 16.81 -3.49
CA SER A 91 -14.79 17.43 -3.66
C SER A 91 -14.84 18.83 -3.02
N GLU A 92 -14.43 18.96 -1.76
CA GLU A 92 -14.40 20.24 -1.03
C GLU A 92 -13.49 21.28 -1.71
N THR A 93 -12.37 20.83 -2.29
CA THR A 93 -11.38 21.74 -2.90
C THR A 93 -11.74 22.14 -4.33
N SER A 94 -12.24 21.19 -5.13
CA SER A 94 -12.63 21.44 -6.53
C SER A 94 -14.01 22.11 -6.65
N GLY A 95 -14.87 21.98 -5.63
CA GLY A 95 -16.27 22.38 -5.70
C GLY A 95 -17.15 21.43 -6.50
N LEU A 96 -16.62 20.29 -6.95
CA LEU A 96 -17.37 19.26 -7.67
C LEU A 96 -18.08 18.31 -6.67
N ALA A 97 -19.29 17.89 -7.00
CA ALA A 97 -19.94 16.80 -6.28
C ALA A 97 -19.17 15.46 -6.50
N PRO A 98 -19.15 14.54 -5.52
CA PRO A 98 -18.42 13.26 -5.65
C PRO A 98 -18.79 12.45 -6.90
N GLU A 99 -20.03 12.57 -7.39
CA GLU A 99 -20.52 11.88 -8.58
C GLU A 99 -19.98 12.46 -9.91
N GLN A 100 -19.37 13.64 -9.86
CA GLN A 100 -18.83 14.32 -11.05
C GLN A 100 -17.40 13.89 -11.39
N PHE A 101 -16.72 13.19 -10.51
CA PHE A 101 -15.39 12.64 -10.73
C PHE A 101 -15.29 11.22 -10.16
N MET A 102 -14.19 10.53 -10.46
CA MET A 102 -13.99 9.15 -10.03
C MET A 102 -12.89 9.07 -8.98
N THR A 103 -13.07 8.17 -8.00
CA THR A 103 -12.03 7.82 -7.03
C THR A 103 -11.86 6.31 -6.95
N ALA A 104 -10.61 5.86 -6.77
CA ALA A 104 -10.30 4.45 -6.55
C ALA A 104 -9.09 4.30 -5.62
N ASN A 105 -8.99 3.14 -4.98
CA ASN A 105 -7.79 2.68 -4.29
C ASN A 105 -7.12 1.59 -5.12
N CYS A 106 -5.80 1.66 -5.28
CA CYS A 106 -5.01 0.61 -5.94
C CYS A 106 -3.67 0.46 -5.21
N PRO A 107 -3.63 -0.21 -4.04
CA PRO A 107 -2.43 -0.23 -3.21
C PRO A 107 -1.28 -0.94 -3.90
N GLU A 108 -0.06 -0.38 -3.76
CA GLU A 108 1.13 -0.93 -4.39
C GLU A 108 1.66 -2.15 -3.62
N ARG A 109 2.12 -3.17 -4.38
CA ARG A 109 2.55 -4.48 -3.86
C ARG A 109 3.95 -4.88 -4.33
N ILE A 110 4.68 -3.97 -4.99
CA ILE A 110 6.03 -4.21 -5.49
C ILE A 110 7.08 -4.15 -4.38
N ILE A 111 8.23 -4.79 -4.62
CA ILE A 111 9.40 -4.72 -3.75
C ILE A 111 10.60 -4.10 -4.48
N PRO A 112 11.48 -3.37 -3.77
CA PRO A 112 12.71 -2.86 -4.35
C PRO A 112 13.59 -3.98 -4.93
N GLY A 113 14.22 -3.71 -6.07
CA GLY A 113 15.08 -4.65 -6.81
C GLY A 113 14.35 -5.47 -7.88
N ARG A 114 12.99 -5.46 -7.89
CA ARG A 114 12.15 -6.13 -8.88
C ARG A 114 10.98 -5.28 -9.36
N MET A 115 11.01 -3.98 -9.10
CA MET A 115 9.87 -3.08 -9.30
C MET A 115 9.30 -3.14 -10.71
N LEU A 116 10.13 -3.03 -11.75
CA LEU A 116 9.65 -3.03 -13.13
C LEU A 116 9.06 -4.37 -13.60
N ILE A 117 9.50 -5.47 -13.00
CA ILE A 117 8.95 -6.80 -13.26
C ILE A 117 7.61 -6.92 -12.54
N GLU A 118 7.62 -6.68 -11.23
CA GLU A 118 6.43 -6.86 -10.39
C GLU A 118 5.31 -5.88 -10.71
N LEU A 119 5.65 -4.68 -11.20
CA LEU A 119 4.67 -3.71 -11.71
C LEU A 119 3.81 -4.29 -12.85
N ARG A 120 4.38 -5.20 -13.64
CA ARG A 120 3.73 -5.84 -14.80
C ARG A 120 3.11 -7.18 -14.48
N GLU A 121 3.73 -7.94 -13.58
CA GLU A 121 3.41 -9.36 -13.35
C GLU A 121 2.56 -9.62 -12.11
N ASN A 122 2.62 -8.74 -11.11
CA ASN A 122 1.83 -8.93 -9.89
C ASN A 122 0.34 -8.67 -10.14
N ASP A 123 -0.49 -9.52 -9.52
CA ASP A 123 -1.92 -9.24 -9.40
C ASP A 123 -2.13 -7.90 -8.69
N ARG A 124 -3.11 -7.11 -9.18
CA ARG A 124 -3.54 -5.88 -8.53
C ARG A 124 -4.96 -5.98 -8.02
N ILE A 125 -5.21 -5.23 -6.95
CA ILE A 125 -6.54 -5.06 -6.39
C ILE A 125 -6.91 -3.59 -6.60
N ILE A 126 -8.06 -3.36 -7.20
CA ILE A 126 -8.60 -2.01 -7.38
C ILE A 126 -9.96 -1.95 -6.71
N GLY A 127 -10.11 -1.05 -5.78
CA GLY A 127 -11.36 -0.84 -5.05
C GLY A 127 -11.92 0.57 -5.22
N SER A 128 -13.23 0.66 -5.25
CA SER A 128 -13.95 1.92 -5.22
C SER A 128 -15.33 1.73 -4.60
N ASN A 129 -15.87 2.77 -3.96
CA ASN A 129 -17.27 2.82 -3.53
C ASN A 129 -18.25 2.88 -4.72
N ARG A 130 -17.74 3.13 -5.93
CA ARG A 130 -18.49 3.13 -7.20
C ARG A 130 -17.88 2.15 -8.19
N PRO A 131 -18.61 1.09 -8.60
CA PRO A 131 -18.09 0.06 -9.52
C PRO A 131 -17.56 0.62 -10.84
N GLU A 132 -18.18 1.67 -11.38
CA GLU A 132 -17.75 2.33 -12.62
C GLU A 132 -16.37 3.00 -12.46
N SER A 133 -16.06 3.58 -11.29
CA SER A 133 -14.75 4.16 -11.01
C SER A 133 -13.67 3.09 -10.95
N ALA A 134 -13.95 1.95 -10.30
CA ALA A 134 -13.03 0.81 -10.28
C ALA A 134 -12.80 0.24 -11.68
N ALA A 135 -13.86 0.14 -12.50
CA ALA A 135 -13.78 -0.33 -13.88
C ALA A 135 -12.95 0.62 -14.77
N TYR A 136 -13.11 1.92 -14.59
CA TYR A 136 -12.30 2.90 -15.32
C TYR A 136 -10.82 2.86 -14.89
N ALA A 137 -10.55 2.81 -13.59
CA ALA A 137 -9.19 2.62 -13.07
C ALA A 137 -8.55 1.35 -13.66
N LYS A 138 -9.28 0.24 -13.71
CA LYS A 138 -8.80 -1.01 -14.32
C LYS A 138 -8.30 -0.81 -15.75
N GLN A 139 -9.03 -0.08 -16.60
CA GLN A 139 -8.63 0.19 -17.99
C GLN A 139 -7.29 0.93 -18.08
N ILE A 140 -6.96 1.78 -17.09
CA ILE A 140 -5.67 2.48 -17.01
C ILE A 140 -4.56 1.49 -16.63
N TYR A 141 -4.77 0.70 -15.56
CA TYR A 141 -3.77 -0.24 -15.06
C TYR A 141 -3.52 -1.42 -16.00
N GLU A 142 -4.50 -1.85 -16.80
CA GLU A 142 -4.32 -2.90 -17.83
C GLU A 142 -3.29 -2.52 -18.91
N LYS A 143 -2.96 -1.24 -19.04
CA LYS A 143 -1.89 -0.78 -19.95
C LYS A 143 -0.48 -1.07 -19.41
N VAL A 144 -0.37 -1.32 -18.11
CA VAL A 144 0.90 -1.57 -17.41
C VAL A 144 0.98 -3.02 -16.93
N VAL A 145 -0.09 -3.55 -16.35
CA VAL A 145 -0.17 -4.93 -15.83
C VAL A 145 -0.44 -5.86 -17.00
N THR A 146 0.60 -6.56 -17.45
CA THR A 146 0.54 -7.42 -18.64
C THR A 146 0.63 -8.92 -18.33
N GLY A 147 1.10 -9.29 -17.13
CA GLY A 147 1.24 -10.67 -16.67
C GLY A 147 0.38 -11.02 -15.46
N GLY A 148 -0.03 -10.02 -14.69
CA GLY A 148 -0.90 -10.17 -13.52
C GLY A 148 -2.39 -10.04 -13.84
N THR A 149 -3.22 -10.38 -12.86
CA THR A 149 -4.68 -10.22 -12.92
C THR A 149 -5.11 -8.99 -12.12
N ILE A 150 -6.01 -8.18 -12.66
CA ILE A 150 -6.62 -7.06 -11.92
C ILE A 150 -7.98 -7.49 -11.39
N ARG A 151 -8.12 -7.47 -10.06
CA ARG A 151 -9.35 -7.84 -9.33
C ARG A 151 -10.04 -6.58 -8.83
N LEU A 152 -11.36 -6.48 -9.05
CA LEU A 152 -12.17 -5.36 -8.61
C LEU A 152 -12.90 -5.69 -7.31
N THR A 153 -12.98 -4.71 -6.43
CA THR A 153 -13.72 -4.78 -5.16
C THR A 153 -14.18 -3.37 -4.72
N ASP A 154 -14.73 -3.24 -3.53
CA ASP A 154 -14.97 -1.95 -2.89
C ASP A 154 -13.68 -1.33 -2.34
N ASP A 155 -13.72 -0.02 -2.06
CA ASP A 155 -12.58 0.76 -1.58
C ASP A 155 -12.01 0.23 -0.26
N LEU A 156 -12.88 -0.10 0.69
CA LEU A 156 -12.47 -0.55 2.02
C LEU A 156 -11.81 -1.92 1.99
N THR A 157 -12.34 -2.85 1.18
CA THR A 157 -11.73 -4.16 0.98
C THR A 157 -10.34 -4.02 0.33
N ALA A 158 -10.16 -3.13 -0.65
CA ALA A 158 -8.86 -2.91 -1.29
C ALA A 158 -7.81 -2.36 -0.30
N GLU A 159 -8.18 -1.36 0.51
CA GLU A 159 -7.34 -0.80 1.58
C GLU A 159 -6.92 -1.90 2.57
N MET A 160 -7.89 -2.68 3.05
CA MET A 160 -7.65 -3.75 4.02
C MET A 160 -6.80 -4.90 3.47
N CYS A 161 -6.90 -5.24 2.18
CA CYS A 161 -6.06 -6.28 1.58
C CYS A 161 -4.58 -6.01 1.78
N LYS A 162 -4.14 -4.79 1.48
CA LYS A 162 -2.73 -4.40 1.64
C LYS A 162 -2.27 -4.44 3.10
N LEU A 163 -3.07 -3.90 3.99
CA LEU A 163 -2.79 -3.92 5.43
C LEU A 163 -2.73 -5.36 5.98
N THR A 164 -3.65 -6.21 5.53
CA THR A 164 -3.69 -7.63 5.91
C THR A 164 -2.42 -8.37 5.48
N GLU A 165 -1.95 -8.16 4.25
CA GLU A 165 -0.72 -8.80 3.73
C GLU A 165 0.50 -8.46 4.59
N ASN A 166 0.69 -7.19 4.93
CA ASN A 166 1.83 -6.77 5.73
C ASN A 166 1.69 -7.16 7.20
N THR A 167 0.49 -7.09 7.77
CA THR A 167 0.21 -7.54 9.14
C THR A 167 0.41 -9.05 9.28
N PHE A 168 -0.02 -9.85 8.32
CA PHE A 168 0.24 -11.29 8.29
C PHE A 168 1.74 -11.59 8.33
N ARG A 169 2.53 -10.90 7.53
CA ARG A 169 3.98 -11.08 7.52
C ARG A 169 4.63 -10.67 8.85
N ASP A 170 4.18 -9.58 9.44
CA ASP A 170 4.66 -9.07 10.72
C ASP A 170 4.43 -10.10 11.85
N ILE A 171 3.21 -10.57 12.01
CA ILE A 171 2.85 -11.58 13.00
C ILE A 171 3.65 -12.88 12.80
N ASN A 172 3.81 -13.32 11.54
CA ASN A 172 4.60 -14.51 11.23
C ASN A 172 6.09 -14.35 11.57
N ILE A 173 6.66 -13.18 11.37
CA ILE A 173 8.06 -12.89 11.76
C ILE A 173 8.18 -12.85 13.28
N ALA A 174 7.23 -12.25 13.99
CA ALA A 174 7.20 -12.25 15.46
C ALA A 174 7.15 -13.67 16.01
N TYR A 175 6.27 -14.52 15.47
CA TYR A 175 6.18 -15.93 15.82
C TYR A 175 7.49 -16.69 15.55
N ALA A 176 8.11 -16.49 14.38
CA ALA A 176 9.40 -17.11 14.06
C ALA A 176 10.52 -16.69 15.04
N ASN A 177 10.51 -15.41 15.46
CA ASN A 177 11.46 -14.89 16.45
C ASN A 177 11.21 -15.51 17.85
N GLU A 178 9.98 -15.76 18.25
CA GLU A 178 9.67 -16.48 19.48
C GLU A 178 10.14 -17.95 19.41
N LEU A 179 9.90 -18.63 18.28
CA LEU A 179 10.41 -19.99 18.05
C LEU A 179 11.93 -20.06 18.17
N SER A 180 12.65 -19.06 17.66
CA SER A 180 14.11 -18.99 17.80
C SER A 180 14.53 -19.05 19.27
N LYS A 181 13.89 -18.25 20.14
CA LYS A 181 14.18 -18.23 21.58
C LYS A 181 13.85 -19.56 22.26
N VAL A 182 12.78 -20.25 21.83
CA VAL A 182 12.41 -21.59 22.33
C VAL A 182 13.45 -22.62 21.88
N CYS A 183 13.88 -22.58 20.62
CA CYS A 183 14.89 -23.48 20.06
C CYS A 183 16.23 -23.34 20.78
N ASP A 184 16.65 -22.12 21.08
CA ASP A 184 17.86 -21.83 21.86
C ASP A 184 17.84 -22.53 23.24
N ARG A 185 16.70 -22.48 23.93
CA ARG A 185 16.52 -23.16 25.25
C ARG A 185 16.50 -24.69 25.15
N LEU A 186 16.03 -25.21 24.00
CA LEU A 186 15.97 -26.67 23.76
C LEU A 186 17.26 -27.22 23.14
N GLY A 187 18.20 -26.36 22.71
CA GLY A 187 19.43 -26.75 22.03
C GLY A 187 19.19 -27.32 20.64
N ILE A 188 18.17 -26.84 19.91
CA ILE A 188 17.86 -27.26 18.55
C ILE A 188 17.97 -26.10 17.57
N ASP A 189 18.20 -26.41 16.29
CA ASP A 189 18.31 -25.42 15.22
C ASP A 189 16.91 -24.96 14.74
N VAL A 190 16.61 -23.69 14.92
CA VAL A 190 15.32 -23.08 14.49
C VAL A 190 15.12 -23.14 12.98
N PHE A 191 16.19 -23.00 12.18
CA PHE A 191 16.07 -23.04 10.71
C PHE A 191 15.69 -24.45 10.25
N LYS A 192 16.28 -25.49 10.89
CA LYS A 192 15.91 -26.87 10.62
C LYS A 192 14.50 -27.20 11.09
N LEU A 193 14.08 -26.67 12.25
CA LEU A 193 12.70 -26.80 12.72
C LEU A 193 11.72 -26.23 11.73
N ILE A 194 11.96 -24.99 11.26
CA ILE A 194 11.08 -24.28 10.32
C ILE A 194 11.04 -25.00 8.96
N GLU A 195 12.17 -25.44 8.44
CA GLU A 195 12.25 -26.25 7.20
C GLU A 195 11.32 -27.47 7.29
N LEU A 196 11.42 -28.23 8.38
CA LEU A 196 10.60 -29.42 8.58
C LEU A 196 9.11 -29.10 8.83
N ALA A 197 8.82 -28.06 9.60
CA ALA A 197 7.45 -27.63 9.86
C ALA A 197 6.76 -27.20 8.56
N ASN A 198 7.47 -26.50 7.69
CA ASN A 198 6.96 -26.02 6.40
C ASN A 198 6.76 -27.15 5.35
N CYS A 199 7.21 -28.40 5.64
CA CYS A 199 6.80 -29.57 4.84
C CYS A 199 5.28 -29.86 5.00
N HIS A 200 4.63 -29.35 6.04
CA HIS A 200 3.20 -29.51 6.19
C HIS A 200 2.45 -28.56 5.23
N PRO A 201 1.50 -29.04 4.41
CA PRO A 201 0.91 -28.27 3.29
C PRO A 201 0.13 -27.01 3.69
N ARG A 202 -0.19 -26.83 4.97
CA ARG A 202 -0.91 -25.66 5.50
C ARG A 202 -0.06 -24.79 6.42
N VAL A 203 1.27 -24.98 6.41
CA VAL A 203 2.20 -24.23 7.28
C VAL A 203 3.22 -23.51 6.43
N ASN A 204 3.45 -22.23 6.75
CA ASN A 204 4.46 -21.39 6.11
C ASN A 204 5.03 -20.41 7.13
N VAL A 205 5.84 -20.90 8.04
CA VAL A 205 6.54 -20.11 9.05
C VAL A 205 7.67 -19.32 8.35
N HIS A 206 7.75 -18.03 8.64
CA HIS A 206 8.81 -17.17 8.12
C HIS A 206 10.15 -17.43 8.82
N THR A 207 11.22 -16.92 8.23
CA THR A 207 12.56 -16.98 8.80
C THR A 207 12.70 -15.96 9.94
N PRO A 208 13.20 -16.36 11.12
CA PRO A 208 13.49 -15.41 12.20
C PRO A 208 14.63 -14.47 11.84
N GLY A 209 14.66 -13.31 12.47
CA GLY A 209 15.68 -12.28 12.26
C GLY A 209 15.75 -11.30 13.43
N VAL A 210 16.53 -10.24 13.27
CA VAL A 210 16.78 -9.23 14.31
C VAL A 210 15.58 -8.35 14.65
N GLY A 211 14.48 -8.49 13.92
CA GLY A 211 13.26 -7.72 14.07
C GLY A 211 12.79 -7.13 12.74
N VAL A 212 11.63 -6.48 12.77
CA VAL A 212 11.02 -5.84 11.61
C VAL A 212 11.36 -4.35 11.60
N GLY A 213 11.94 -3.89 10.51
CA GLY A 213 12.24 -2.48 10.27
C GLY A 213 11.62 -1.96 8.97
N GLY A 214 12.03 -0.74 8.57
CA GLY A 214 11.57 -0.11 7.34
C GLY A 214 10.24 0.63 7.47
N HIS A 215 9.67 0.98 6.30
CA HIS A 215 8.53 1.89 6.19
C HIS A 215 7.20 1.20 5.87
N CYS A 216 7.17 -0.13 5.76
CA CYS A 216 5.98 -0.90 5.41
C CYS A 216 5.56 -1.83 6.56
N ILE A 217 6.24 -2.99 6.73
CA ILE A 217 5.83 -3.97 7.73
C ILE A 217 5.87 -3.38 9.16
N ALA A 218 6.81 -2.46 9.43
CA ALA A 218 6.90 -1.78 10.72
C ALA A 218 5.79 -0.75 10.97
N VAL A 219 5.02 -0.36 9.97
CA VAL A 219 4.05 0.74 10.01
C VAL A 219 2.61 0.25 9.83
N ASP A 220 2.35 -0.52 8.79
CA ASP A 220 0.99 -0.86 8.33
C ASP A 220 0.11 -1.57 9.37
N PRO A 221 0.64 -2.45 10.26
CA PRO A 221 -0.19 -3.06 11.31
C PRO A 221 -0.81 -2.04 12.26
N TRP A 222 -0.12 -0.91 12.49
CA TRP A 222 -0.65 0.17 13.32
C TRP A 222 -1.87 0.84 12.71
N PHE A 223 -1.99 0.88 11.38
CA PHE A 223 -3.15 1.44 10.66
C PHE A 223 -4.43 0.63 10.89
N ILE A 224 -4.29 -0.68 11.15
CA ILE A 224 -5.43 -1.51 11.61
C ILE A 224 -5.67 -1.27 13.09
N HIS A 225 -4.61 -1.37 13.90
CA HIS A 225 -4.72 -1.31 15.35
C HIS A 225 -5.32 0.03 15.83
N GLU A 226 -4.91 1.18 15.28
CA GLU A 226 -5.42 2.49 15.69
C GLU A 226 -6.94 2.67 15.54
N LYS A 227 -7.57 1.88 14.65
CA LYS A 227 -9.02 1.92 14.40
C LYS A 227 -9.78 0.87 15.20
N PHE A 228 -9.12 -0.19 15.66
CA PHE A 228 -9.74 -1.38 16.23
C PHE A 228 -8.94 -1.90 17.45
N GLU A 229 -8.49 -1.01 18.32
CA GLU A 229 -7.66 -1.33 19.50
C GLU A 229 -8.27 -2.45 20.38
N ASP A 230 -9.59 -2.43 20.52
CA ASP A 230 -10.34 -3.35 21.38
C ASP A 230 -10.40 -4.79 20.87
N ILE A 231 -10.19 -5.02 19.58
CA ILE A 231 -10.32 -6.35 18.94
C ILE A 231 -9.02 -6.83 18.26
N THR A 232 -7.92 -6.10 18.38
CA THR A 232 -6.65 -6.41 17.69
C THR A 232 -5.46 -6.65 18.63
N PRO A 233 -5.62 -7.41 19.77
CA PRO A 233 -4.52 -7.62 20.70
C PRO A 233 -3.35 -8.37 20.08
N LEU A 234 -3.59 -9.34 19.20
CA LEU A 234 -2.53 -10.08 18.50
C LEU A 234 -1.62 -9.17 17.65
N ILE A 235 -2.22 -8.18 16.97
CA ILE A 235 -1.45 -7.22 16.16
C ILE A 235 -0.57 -6.37 17.08
N TYR A 236 -1.09 -5.94 18.21
CA TYR A 236 -0.36 -5.15 19.18
C TYR A 236 0.81 -5.94 19.82
N GLU A 237 0.56 -7.16 20.27
CA GLU A 237 1.56 -8.00 20.96
C GLU A 237 2.68 -8.48 20.02
N ALA A 238 2.45 -8.54 18.72
CA ALA A 238 3.47 -8.87 17.72
C ALA A 238 4.49 -7.73 17.51
N ARG A 239 4.22 -6.56 18.05
CA ARG A 239 4.98 -5.31 17.88
C ARG A 239 5.75 -4.93 19.13
#